data_7c435451e5f998efa0478691cf473d38
#
_entry.id   7c435451e5f998efa0478691cf473d38
#
_cell.length_a   1.000
_cell.length_b   1.000
_cell.length_c   1.000
_cell.angle_alpha   90.00
_cell.angle_beta   90.00
_cell.angle_gamma   90.00
#
_symmetry.space_group_name_H-M   'P 1'
#
loop_
_entity.id
_entity.type
_entity.pdbx_description
1 polymer ?
#
loop_
_entity_poly.entity_id
_entity_poly.type
_entity_poly.pdbx_seq_one_letter_code
_entity_poly.pdbx_strand_id
1 'polypeptide(L)'
;MRLPNGYGSVYKLSGKRRKPFIVKKTLGYHVDHETGRSVRDDIIIGYAETKAEGLQMLASYNDNPYDVKTSKMTFKDLYEEWSERAFKTASEATISADRAAFNACAPLHDKIFIDLKAKDFQYLFDTTDKNHPTMRKMKILISKMYKHAMKYDYVSKDYSQYIDISQYKDKNPNQYDRQKFTEEEVMKLWEQQDNPICQTALMLIYSGVRIGELLDLKKEDVHLKERYFDVVSSKTQNGIRKVPIAEKVYPFYKSWFEDTDSEYLIHRSNG
;
A
#
# COMPACT_ATOMS: atom_id res chain seq x y z
N MET A 1 30.98 17.32 36.54
CA MET A 1 30.83 15.86 36.72
C MET A 1 31.32 15.18 35.47
N ARG A 2 32.23 14.23 35.58
CA ARG A 2 32.75 13.43 34.44
C ARG A 2 31.84 12.22 34.29
N LEU A 3 31.33 12.00 33.07
CA LEU A 3 30.50 10.83 32.79
C LEU A 3 31.35 9.55 32.75
N PRO A 4 30.75 8.37 33.07
CA PRO A 4 31.46 7.08 32.95
C PRO A 4 31.97 6.82 31.53
N ASN A 5 33.03 5.99 31.42
CA ASN A 5 33.53 5.57 30.12
C ASN A 5 32.42 4.81 29.33
N GLY A 6 32.29 5.13 28.06
CA GLY A 6 31.28 4.54 27.21
C GLY A 6 29.85 5.11 27.37
N TYR A 7 29.62 5.99 28.36
CA TYR A 7 28.29 6.58 28.57
C TYR A 7 27.90 7.54 27.43
N GLY A 8 28.88 8.22 26.81
CA GLY A 8 28.65 9.23 25.78
C GLY A 8 29.16 10.62 26.24
N SER A 9 28.88 11.63 25.44
CA SER A 9 29.34 13.00 25.70
C SER A 9 28.29 14.04 25.30
N VAL A 10 28.24 15.12 26.11
CA VAL A 10 27.45 16.33 25.84
C VAL A 10 28.36 17.53 25.97
N TYR A 11 28.57 18.26 24.87
CA TYR A 11 29.41 19.45 24.86
C TYR A 11 28.86 20.55 23.97
N LYS A 12 29.26 21.78 24.24
CA LYS A 12 28.79 22.97 23.53
C LYS A 12 29.60 23.14 22.23
N LEU A 13 28.90 23.31 21.12
CA LEU A 13 29.46 23.68 19.83
C LEU A 13 29.70 25.20 19.77
N SER A 14 30.69 25.63 19.00
CA SER A 14 30.96 27.02 18.72
C SER A 14 29.91 27.67 17.83
N GLY A 15 29.79 29.00 17.90
CA GLY A 15 28.89 29.80 17.07
C GLY A 15 27.51 30.03 17.70
N LYS A 16 26.72 30.91 17.09
CA LYS A 16 25.35 31.24 17.52
C LYS A 16 24.36 30.18 16.99
N ARG A 17 23.97 29.23 17.85
CA ARG A 17 23.04 28.13 17.51
C ARG A 17 21.90 28.15 18.49
N ARG A 18 20.66 27.85 18.02
CA ARG A 18 19.48 27.69 18.87
C ARG A 18 19.62 26.50 19.82
N LYS A 19 20.23 25.41 19.35
CA LYS A 19 20.52 24.21 20.15
C LYS A 19 22.04 23.95 20.12
N PRO A 20 22.81 24.61 21.02
CA PRO A 20 24.26 24.59 20.93
C PRO A 20 24.92 23.34 21.51
N PHE A 21 24.20 22.51 22.27
CA PHE A 21 24.77 21.31 22.87
C PHE A 21 24.55 20.09 21.98
N ILE A 22 25.64 19.44 21.54
CA ILE A 22 25.58 18.18 20.81
C ILE A 22 25.66 17.02 21.81
N VAL A 23 24.83 15.99 21.55
CA VAL A 23 24.79 14.76 22.31
C VAL A 23 25.30 13.63 21.44
N LYS A 24 26.39 12.98 21.84
CA LYS A 24 27.06 11.91 21.10
C LYS A 24 27.31 10.68 21.95
N LYS A 25 27.30 9.52 21.32
CA LYS A 25 27.77 8.25 21.90
C LYS A 25 28.64 7.52 20.91
N THR A 26 29.77 6.96 21.36
CA THR A 26 30.61 6.07 20.59
C THR A 26 30.02 4.66 20.69
N LEU A 27 29.67 4.04 19.57
CA LEU A 27 29.13 2.67 19.49
C LEU A 27 30.25 1.64 19.37
N GLY A 28 31.38 2.02 18.76
CA GLY A 28 32.52 1.14 18.53
C GLY A 28 33.69 1.86 17.88
N TYR A 29 34.60 1.06 17.39
CA TYR A 29 35.76 1.51 16.61
C TYR A 29 35.92 0.56 15.43
N HIS A 30 36.26 1.11 14.26
CA HIS A 30 36.67 0.31 13.10
C HIS A 30 38.06 0.75 12.63
N VAL A 31 38.75 -0.10 11.90
CA VAL A 31 40.04 0.25 11.27
C VAL A 31 39.74 0.78 9.87
N ASP A 32 40.15 1.99 9.61
CA ASP A 32 40.10 2.58 8.27
C ASP A 32 41.13 1.83 7.39
N HIS A 33 40.64 1.20 6.35
CA HIS A 33 41.46 0.35 5.47
C HIS A 33 42.47 1.12 4.62
N GLU A 34 42.27 2.44 4.42
CA GLU A 34 43.20 3.29 3.65
C GLU A 34 44.34 3.82 4.54
N THR A 35 44.03 4.18 5.78
CA THR A 35 44.98 4.83 6.69
C THR A 35 45.52 3.89 7.77
N GLY A 36 44.96 2.69 7.96
CA GLY A 36 45.33 1.73 9.01
C GLY A 36 45.02 2.23 10.44
N ARG A 37 44.29 3.33 10.59
CA ARG A 37 44.01 3.96 11.88
C ARG A 37 42.68 3.52 12.43
N SER A 38 42.60 3.39 13.76
CA SER A 38 41.34 3.17 14.46
C SER A 38 40.50 4.44 14.45
N VAL A 39 39.32 4.37 13.86
CA VAL A 39 38.34 5.47 13.76
C VAL A 39 37.17 5.16 14.67
N ARG A 40 36.60 6.17 15.31
CA ARG A 40 35.42 6.05 16.18
C ARG A 40 34.13 6.01 15.36
N ASP A 41 33.29 5.06 15.70
CA ASP A 41 31.90 5.04 15.23
C ASP A 41 31.02 5.84 16.20
N ASP A 42 30.97 7.15 15.97
CA ASP A 42 30.18 8.08 16.77
C ASP A 42 28.78 8.25 16.20
N ILE A 43 27.76 8.04 17.03
CA ILE A 43 26.39 8.41 16.70
C ILE A 43 26.02 9.75 17.37
N ILE A 44 25.41 10.65 16.60
CA ILE A 44 24.84 11.90 17.12
C ILE A 44 23.39 11.63 17.51
N ILE A 45 23.12 11.56 18.82
CA ILE A 45 21.78 11.33 19.36
C ILE A 45 20.88 12.53 19.09
N GLY A 46 21.41 13.75 19.25
CA GLY A 46 20.66 14.98 18.98
C GLY A 46 21.39 16.24 19.38
N TYR A 47 20.65 17.34 19.40
CA TYR A 47 21.09 18.65 19.83
C TYR A 47 20.13 19.21 20.88
N ALA A 48 20.65 19.85 21.94
CA ALA A 48 19.88 20.39 23.04
C ALA A 48 20.15 21.89 23.23
N GLU A 49 19.20 22.59 23.84
CA GLU A 49 19.35 24.02 24.17
C GLU A 49 20.24 24.21 25.40
N THR A 50 20.15 23.27 26.34
CA THR A 50 20.94 23.27 27.59
C THR A 50 21.73 21.97 27.73
N LYS A 51 22.79 22.05 28.57
CA LYS A 51 23.58 20.85 28.90
C LYS A 51 22.77 19.84 29.70
N ALA A 52 21.83 20.29 30.55
CA ALA A 52 20.97 19.42 31.34
C ALA A 52 20.02 18.61 30.43
N GLU A 53 19.38 19.26 29.47
CA GLU A 53 18.56 18.61 28.45
C GLU A 53 19.37 17.57 27.67
N GLY A 54 20.58 17.92 27.23
CA GLY A 54 21.47 17.00 26.53
C GLY A 54 21.87 15.78 27.36
N LEU A 55 22.09 15.95 28.67
CA LEU A 55 22.37 14.82 29.57
C LEU A 55 21.13 13.93 29.76
N GLN A 56 19.94 14.52 29.83
CA GLN A 56 18.70 13.76 29.90
C GLN A 56 18.44 12.95 28.63
N MET A 57 18.67 13.54 27.46
CA MET A 57 18.62 12.82 26.17
C MET A 57 19.61 11.64 26.13
N LEU A 58 20.83 11.86 26.64
CA LEU A 58 21.86 10.82 26.67
C LEU A 58 21.50 9.69 27.64
N ALA A 59 20.90 10.02 28.80
CA ALA A 59 20.41 9.04 29.77
C ALA A 59 19.29 8.19 29.17
N SER A 60 18.27 8.84 28.59
CA SER A 60 17.17 8.14 27.93
C SER A 60 17.64 7.22 26.80
N TYR A 61 18.64 7.65 26.04
CA TYR A 61 19.25 6.81 25.00
C TYR A 61 20.00 5.60 25.60
N ASN A 62 20.68 5.76 26.73
CA ASN A 62 21.40 4.66 27.38
C ASN A 62 20.46 3.66 28.06
N ASP A 63 19.34 4.14 28.61
CA ASP A 63 18.31 3.30 29.24
C ASP A 63 17.52 2.49 28.20
N ASN A 64 17.28 3.07 27.03
CA ASN A 64 16.60 2.40 25.92
C ASN A 64 17.24 2.85 24.59
N PRO A 65 18.33 2.21 24.14
CA PRO A 65 19.00 2.56 22.89
C PRO A 65 18.06 2.41 21.71
N TYR A 66 17.87 3.48 20.98
CA TYR A 66 17.07 3.51 19.75
C TYR A 66 17.94 3.91 18.56
N ASP A 67 17.59 3.45 17.38
CA ASP A 67 18.21 3.95 16.15
C ASP A 67 17.81 5.41 15.93
N VAL A 68 18.82 6.30 15.92
CA VAL A 68 18.60 7.74 15.75
C VAL A 68 18.00 8.07 14.38
N LYS A 69 18.26 7.26 13.36
CA LYS A 69 17.60 7.41 12.05
C LYS A 69 16.11 7.11 12.18
N THR A 70 15.78 6.01 12.82
CA THR A 70 14.40 5.58 13.07
C THR A 70 13.64 6.59 13.93
N SER A 71 14.31 7.21 14.92
CA SER A 71 13.68 8.22 15.79
C SER A 71 13.25 9.50 15.06
N LYS A 72 13.75 9.73 13.84
CA LYS A 72 13.42 10.89 12.99
C LYS A 72 12.60 10.51 11.76
N MET A 73 12.38 9.22 11.56
CA MET A 73 11.63 8.69 10.43
C MET A 73 10.20 9.21 10.44
N THR A 74 9.82 9.90 9.37
CA THR A 74 8.46 10.39 9.21
C THR A 74 7.52 9.27 8.74
N PHE A 75 6.22 9.52 8.79
CA PHE A 75 5.21 8.64 8.21
C PHE A 75 5.47 8.40 6.72
N LYS A 76 5.91 9.44 5.99
CA LYS A 76 6.26 9.37 4.59
C LYS A 76 7.50 8.50 4.36
N ASP A 77 8.58 8.70 5.13
CA ASP A 77 9.82 7.92 4.99
C ASP A 77 9.55 6.42 5.20
N LEU A 78 8.74 6.08 6.21
CA LEU A 78 8.34 4.70 6.47
C LEU A 78 7.50 4.12 5.33
N TYR A 79 6.58 4.92 4.75
CA TYR A 79 5.81 4.48 3.60
C TYR A 79 6.70 4.21 2.38
N GLU A 80 7.66 5.08 2.10
CA GLU A 80 8.61 4.93 0.98
C GLU A 80 9.42 3.64 1.16
N GLU A 81 9.98 3.40 2.35
CA GLU A 81 10.73 2.18 2.66
C GLU A 81 9.86 0.91 2.54
N TRP A 82 8.64 0.95 3.09
CA TRP A 82 7.72 -0.16 3.01
C TRP A 82 7.29 -0.44 1.56
N SER A 83 6.92 0.59 0.81
CA SER A 83 6.38 0.48 -0.53
C SER A 83 7.42 -0.03 -1.53
N GLU A 84 8.68 0.36 -1.40
CA GLU A 84 9.78 -0.10 -2.24
C GLU A 84 9.90 -1.64 -2.26
N ARG A 85 9.58 -2.29 -1.14
CA ARG A 85 9.58 -3.76 -1.04
C ARG A 85 8.23 -4.36 -1.42
N ALA A 86 7.14 -3.78 -0.90
CA ALA A 86 5.81 -4.33 -1.08
C ALA A 86 5.34 -4.30 -2.54
N PHE A 87 5.75 -3.29 -3.30
CA PHE A 87 5.33 -3.11 -4.69
C PHE A 87 6.05 -4.02 -5.68
N LYS A 88 7.15 -4.68 -5.29
CA LYS A 88 7.84 -5.67 -6.16
C LYS A 88 6.99 -6.87 -6.52
N THR A 89 6.03 -7.22 -5.65
CA THR A 89 5.18 -8.42 -5.83
C THR A 89 3.69 -8.09 -5.88
N ALA A 90 3.33 -6.81 -5.76
CA ALA A 90 1.94 -6.38 -5.73
C ALA A 90 1.39 -6.17 -7.15
N SER A 91 0.09 -6.42 -7.33
CA SER A 91 -0.60 -6.06 -8.58
C SER A 91 -0.75 -4.54 -8.71
N GLU A 92 -0.82 -4.04 -9.96
CA GLU A 92 -1.03 -2.61 -10.26
C GLU A 92 -2.25 -2.03 -9.53
N ALA A 93 -3.35 -2.80 -9.44
CA ALA A 93 -4.54 -2.39 -8.71
C ALA A 93 -4.28 -2.19 -7.21
N THR A 94 -3.43 -3.05 -6.60
CA THR A 94 -3.02 -2.94 -5.19
C THR A 94 -2.12 -1.72 -5.00
N ILE A 95 -1.14 -1.52 -5.89
CA ILE A 95 -0.24 -0.36 -5.87
C ILE A 95 -1.02 0.94 -5.95
N SER A 96 -1.94 1.04 -6.91
CA SER A 96 -2.82 2.20 -7.09
C SER A 96 -3.68 2.47 -5.84
N ALA A 97 -4.25 1.42 -5.24
CA ALA A 97 -5.06 1.54 -4.03
C ALA A 97 -4.23 1.99 -2.81
N ASP A 98 -3.03 1.45 -2.63
CA ASP A 98 -2.14 1.82 -1.53
C ASP A 98 -1.61 3.26 -1.70
N ARG A 99 -1.28 3.69 -2.92
CA ARG A 99 -0.92 5.10 -3.23
C ARG A 99 -2.07 6.07 -2.92
N ALA A 100 -3.29 5.73 -3.34
CA ALA A 100 -4.46 6.55 -3.06
C ALA A 100 -4.74 6.65 -1.54
N ALA A 101 -4.58 5.54 -0.80
CA ALA A 101 -4.71 5.53 0.65
C ALA A 101 -3.62 6.38 1.34
N PHE A 102 -2.37 6.30 0.86
CA PHE A 102 -1.27 7.14 1.35
C PHE A 102 -1.56 8.63 1.13
N ASN A 103 -1.96 9.02 -0.06
CA ASN A 103 -2.32 10.42 -0.36
C ASN A 103 -3.45 10.93 0.54
N ALA A 104 -4.41 10.07 0.89
CA ALA A 104 -5.48 10.43 1.84
C ALA A 104 -4.97 10.60 3.28
N CYS A 105 -3.77 10.10 3.61
CA CYS A 105 -3.11 10.29 4.91
C CYS A 105 -2.18 11.52 4.94
N ALA A 106 -2.28 12.45 3.97
CA ALA A 106 -1.40 13.62 3.85
C ALA A 106 -1.15 14.40 5.16
N PRO A 107 -2.12 14.61 6.07
CA PRO A 107 -1.88 15.30 7.34
C PRO A 107 -0.87 14.61 8.27
N LEU A 108 -0.51 13.35 8.00
CA LEU A 108 0.47 12.59 8.80
C LEU A 108 1.85 12.52 8.15
N HIS A 109 2.01 12.89 6.88
CA HIS A 109 3.22 12.62 6.09
C HIS A 109 4.50 13.11 6.77
N ASP A 110 4.49 14.34 7.29
CA ASP A 110 5.66 14.98 7.91
C ASP A 110 5.79 14.73 9.42
N LYS A 111 4.86 13.95 10.00
CA LYS A 111 4.92 13.60 11.42
C LYS A 111 5.90 12.46 11.65
N ILE A 112 6.67 12.53 12.72
CA ILE A 112 7.57 11.45 13.13
C ILE A 112 6.74 10.22 13.50
N PHE A 113 7.02 9.08 12.84
CA PHE A 113 6.17 7.89 12.93
C PHE A 113 6.09 7.31 14.34
N ILE A 114 7.21 7.25 15.06
CA ILE A 114 7.25 6.70 16.43
C ILE A 114 6.47 7.55 17.44
N ASP A 115 6.24 8.83 17.13
CA ASP A 115 5.49 9.75 17.99
C ASP A 115 3.98 9.66 17.76
N LEU A 116 3.54 9.05 16.64
CA LEU A 116 2.13 8.88 16.33
C LEU A 116 1.48 7.89 17.30
N LYS A 117 0.36 8.30 17.87
CA LYS A 117 -0.44 7.50 18.82
C LYS A 117 -1.85 7.27 18.25
N ALA A 118 -2.60 6.39 18.87
CA ALA A 118 -3.98 6.08 18.46
C ALA A 118 -4.85 7.33 18.26
N LYS A 119 -4.70 8.34 19.12
CA LYS A 119 -5.43 9.61 19.02
C LYS A 119 -5.15 10.39 17.74
N ASP A 120 -3.89 10.34 17.24
CA ASP A 120 -3.49 11.09 16.04
C ASP A 120 -4.10 10.45 14.79
N PHE A 121 -4.12 9.13 14.75
CA PHE A 121 -4.81 8.38 13.71
C PHE A 121 -6.32 8.58 13.77
N GLN A 122 -6.93 8.44 14.97
CA GLN A 122 -8.36 8.62 15.10
C GLN A 122 -8.78 10.03 14.68
N TYR A 123 -8.02 11.06 15.05
CA TYR A 123 -8.26 12.44 14.62
C TYR A 123 -8.25 12.57 13.08
N LEU A 124 -7.33 11.89 12.38
CA LEU A 124 -7.32 11.89 10.91
C LEU A 124 -8.65 11.34 10.36
N PHE A 125 -9.15 10.24 10.92
CA PHE A 125 -10.41 9.63 10.47
C PHE A 125 -11.64 10.45 10.84
N ASP A 126 -11.61 11.13 11.98
CA ASP A 126 -12.72 11.96 12.46
C ASP A 126 -12.86 13.26 11.65
N THR A 127 -11.74 13.75 11.07
CA THR A 127 -11.71 15.03 10.34
C THR A 127 -11.68 14.88 8.82
N THR A 128 -11.47 13.67 8.28
CA THR A 128 -11.41 13.47 6.84
C THR A 128 -12.78 13.58 6.17
N ASP A 129 -12.81 14.08 4.94
CA ASP A 129 -13.97 14.10 4.05
C ASP A 129 -14.21 12.78 3.31
N LYS A 130 -13.31 11.82 3.46
CA LYS A 130 -13.34 10.54 2.72
C LYS A 130 -14.51 9.66 3.15
N ASN A 131 -15.03 8.88 2.19
CA ASN A 131 -16.07 7.89 2.45
C ASN A 131 -15.50 6.67 3.19
N HIS A 132 -16.39 5.88 3.81
CA HIS A 132 -16.01 4.71 4.58
C HIS A 132 -15.14 3.68 3.82
N PRO A 133 -15.40 3.33 2.53
CA PRO A 133 -14.51 2.45 1.77
C PRO A 133 -13.08 2.96 1.65
N THR A 134 -12.90 4.26 1.48
CA THR A 134 -11.56 4.90 1.43
C THR A 134 -10.91 4.88 2.81
N MET A 135 -11.64 5.23 3.87
CA MET A 135 -11.15 5.13 5.25
C MET A 135 -10.68 3.71 5.57
N ARG A 136 -11.41 2.68 5.14
CA ARG A 136 -11.01 1.28 5.31
C ARG A 136 -9.67 0.98 4.63
N LYS A 137 -9.44 1.50 3.42
CA LYS A 137 -8.15 1.36 2.72
C LYS A 137 -7.02 2.08 3.46
N MET A 138 -7.26 3.30 3.97
CA MET A 138 -6.30 4.04 4.80
C MET A 138 -5.91 3.24 6.05
N LYS A 139 -6.89 2.69 6.78
CA LYS A 139 -6.64 1.85 7.97
C LYS A 139 -5.82 0.61 7.62
N ILE A 140 -6.12 -0.05 6.51
CA ILE A 140 -5.37 -1.23 6.02
C ILE A 140 -3.91 -0.83 5.71
N LEU A 141 -3.68 0.30 5.04
CA LEU A 141 -2.33 0.79 4.75
C LEU A 141 -1.55 1.07 6.05
N ILE A 142 -2.13 1.81 6.99
CA ILE A 142 -1.51 2.10 8.28
C ILE A 142 -1.13 0.80 9.01
N SER A 143 -2.00 -0.21 8.98
CA SER A 143 -1.71 -1.53 9.58
C SER A 143 -0.55 -2.25 8.87
N LYS A 144 -0.46 -2.16 7.53
CA LYS A 144 0.68 -2.71 6.77
C LYS A 144 1.99 -2.02 7.17
N MET A 145 1.98 -0.69 7.33
CA MET A 145 3.14 0.10 7.76
C MET A 145 3.56 -0.25 9.18
N TYR A 146 2.62 -0.42 10.13
CA TYR A 146 2.93 -0.88 11.48
C TYR A 146 3.54 -2.28 11.51
N LYS A 147 3.01 -3.22 10.72
CA LYS A 147 3.59 -4.57 10.59
C LYS A 147 5.04 -4.51 10.10
N HIS A 148 5.32 -3.62 9.14
CA HIS A 148 6.68 -3.39 8.65
C HIS A 148 7.56 -2.80 9.75
N ALA A 149 7.11 -1.73 10.41
CA ALA A 149 7.86 -1.07 11.47
C ALA A 149 8.15 -1.99 12.67
N MET A 150 7.21 -2.84 13.06
CA MET A 150 7.43 -3.85 14.11
C MET A 150 8.39 -4.94 13.66
N LYS A 151 8.36 -5.38 12.40
CA LYS A 151 9.28 -6.38 11.85
C LYS A 151 10.74 -5.92 11.93
N TYR A 152 10.98 -4.62 11.83
CA TYR A 152 12.32 -4.02 11.88
C TYR A 152 12.62 -3.30 13.22
N ASP A 153 11.82 -3.60 14.25
CA ASP A 153 11.99 -3.07 15.61
C ASP A 153 11.96 -1.52 15.70
N TYR A 154 11.32 -0.84 14.73
CA TYR A 154 11.16 0.62 14.77
C TYR A 154 10.15 1.05 15.82
N VAL A 155 9.14 0.23 16.08
CA VAL A 155 8.13 0.42 17.11
C VAL A 155 7.81 -0.88 17.81
N SER A 156 7.46 -0.81 19.11
CA SER A 156 7.08 -1.97 19.93
C SER A 156 5.57 -2.21 20.02
N LYS A 157 4.76 -1.24 19.53
CA LYS A 157 3.29 -1.30 19.64
C LYS A 157 2.61 -0.84 18.35
N ASP A 158 1.63 -1.61 17.91
CA ASP A 158 0.78 -1.29 16.76
C ASP A 158 -0.44 -0.47 17.20
N TYR A 159 -0.44 0.82 16.89
CA TYR A 159 -1.57 1.71 17.18
C TYR A 159 -2.68 1.65 16.13
N SER A 160 -2.47 1.02 14.96
CA SER A 160 -3.50 0.87 13.94
C SER A 160 -4.69 0.04 14.41
N GLN A 161 -4.48 -0.85 15.38
CA GLN A 161 -5.53 -1.70 15.96
C GLN A 161 -6.61 -0.92 16.69
N TYR A 162 -6.26 0.26 17.22
CA TYR A 162 -7.17 1.10 18.01
C TYR A 162 -7.95 2.12 17.17
N ILE A 163 -7.72 2.13 15.83
CA ILE A 163 -8.49 2.98 14.91
C ILE A 163 -9.90 2.42 14.77
N ASP A 164 -10.90 3.22 15.13
CA ASP A 164 -12.30 2.86 14.94
C ASP A 164 -12.95 3.72 13.84
N ILE A 165 -13.45 3.05 12.81
CA ILE A 165 -14.17 3.65 11.68
C ILE A 165 -15.62 3.15 11.58
N SER A 166 -16.11 2.42 12.59
CA SER A 166 -17.43 1.78 12.56
C SER A 166 -18.57 2.79 12.48
N GLN A 167 -18.42 3.95 13.15
CA GLN A 167 -19.39 5.04 13.15
C GLN A 167 -19.54 5.74 11.78
N TYR A 168 -18.65 5.48 10.82
CA TYR A 168 -18.67 6.11 9.49
C TYR A 168 -19.25 5.19 8.39
N LYS A 169 -19.84 4.07 8.74
CA LYS A 169 -20.37 3.09 7.76
C LYS A 169 -21.38 3.71 6.82
N ASP A 170 -22.19 4.64 7.28
CA ASP A 170 -23.22 5.32 6.47
C ASP A 170 -22.63 6.46 5.60
N LYS A 171 -21.34 6.81 5.79
CA LYS A 171 -20.60 7.76 4.97
C LYS A 171 -20.22 7.17 3.60
N ASN A 172 -21.20 6.61 2.90
CA ASN A 172 -21.02 6.08 1.55
C ASN A 172 -22.19 6.51 0.65
N PRO A 173 -22.21 7.79 0.18
CA PRO A 173 -23.31 8.33 -0.62
C PRO A 173 -23.47 7.63 -1.98
N ASN A 174 -22.46 6.88 -2.42
CA ASN A 174 -22.45 6.14 -3.68
C ASN A 174 -22.61 4.62 -3.48
N GLN A 175 -23.31 4.20 -2.44
CA GLN A 175 -23.66 2.80 -2.29
C GLN A 175 -24.75 2.45 -3.31
N TYR A 176 -24.32 1.97 -4.48
CA TYR A 176 -25.24 1.38 -5.44
C TYR A 176 -25.76 0.06 -4.87
N ASP A 177 -27.08 -0.04 -4.78
CA ASP A 177 -27.73 -1.33 -4.59
C ASP A 177 -27.56 -2.12 -5.90
N ARG A 178 -26.63 -3.07 -5.89
CA ARG A 178 -26.32 -3.88 -7.09
C ARG A 178 -27.46 -4.85 -7.32
N GLN A 179 -28.26 -4.54 -8.31
CA GLN A 179 -29.33 -5.42 -8.77
C GLN A 179 -28.81 -6.38 -9.85
N LYS A 180 -29.42 -7.56 -9.94
CA LYS A 180 -29.22 -8.44 -11.09
C LYS A 180 -30.02 -7.87 -12.28
N PHE A 181 -29.56 -8.14 -13.48
CA PHE A 181 -30.30 -7.82 -14.69
C PHE A 181 -31.68 -8.53 -14.66
N THR A 182 -32.74 -7.80 -14.99
CA THR A 182 -34.05 -8.36 -15.24
C THR A 182 -34.10 -9.04 -16.60
N GLU A 183 -35.09 -9.90 -16.83
CA GLU A 183 -35.24 -10.53 -18.15
C GLU A 183 -35.46 -9.50 -19.26
N GLU A 184 -36.22 -8.44 -18.98
CA GLU A 184 -36.47 -7.34 -19.92
C GLU A 184 -35.15 -6.58 -20.27
N GLU A 185 -34.26 -6.33 -19.29
CA GLU A 185 -33.00 -5.71 -19.53
C GLU A 185 -32.08 -6.61 -20.37
N VAL A 186 -32.10 -7.91 -20.14
CA VAL A 186 -31.33 -8.87 -20.96
C VAL A 186 -31.91 -8.92 -22.39
N MET A 187 -33.21 -8.83 -22.56
CA MET A 187 -33.84 -8.75 -23.91
C MET A 187 -33.38 -7.50 -24.65
N LYS A 188 -33.30 -6.34 -24.00
CA LYS A 188 -32.78 -5.11 -24.60
C LYS A 188 -31.33 -5.25 -25.04
N LEU A 189 -30.49 -6.00 -24.31
CA LEU A 189 -29.12 -6.29 -24.75
C LEU A 189 -29.13 -7.16 -26.04
N TRP A 190 -30.04 -8.12 -26.15
CA TRP A 190 -30.22 -8.94 -27.36
C TRP A 190 -30.70 -8.12 -28.55
N GLU A 191 -31.61 -7.16 -28.35
CA GLU A 191 -32.07 -6.25 -29.42
C GLU A 191 -30.90 -5.41 -30.01
N GLN A 192 -29.85 -5.20 -29.23
CA GLN A 192 -28.67 -4.43 -29.62
C GLN A 192 -27.41 -5.32 -29.76
N GLN A 193 -27.60 -6.57 -30.17
CA GLN A 193 -26.50 -7.55 -30.26
C GLN A 193 -25.39 -7.21 -31.28
N ASP A 194 -25.63 -6.25 -32.17
CA ASP A 194 -24.62 -5.73 -33.10
C ASP A 194 -23.64 -4.77 -32.41
N ASN A 195 -23.97 -4.28 -31.19
CA ASN A 195 -23.10 -3.43 -30.42
C ASN A 195 -22.08 -4.29 -29.64
N PRO A 196 -20.75 -4.09 -29.82
CA PRO A 196 -19.70 -4.86 -29.15
C PRO A 196 -19.82 -4.86 -27.62
N ILE A 197 -20.29 -3.74 -27.01
CA ILE A 197 -20.49 -3.65 -25.57
C ILE A 197 -21.63 -4.57 -25.11
N CYS A 198 -22.73 -4.62 -25.88
CA CYS A 198 -23.87 -5.51 -25.59
C CYS A 198 -23.47 -6.97 -25.76
N GLN A 199 -22.70 -7.31 -26.80
CA GLN A 199 -22.13 -8.66 -26.96
C GLN A 199 -21.29 -9.06 -25.76
N THR A 200 -20.34 -8.20 -25.34
CA THR A 200 -19.50 -8.45 -24.17
C THR A 200 -20.33 -8.65 -22.90
N ALA A 201 -21.37 -7.84 -22.69
CA ALA A 201 -22.29 -7.98 -21.55
C ALA A 201 -23.04 -9.31 -21.58
N LEU A 202 -23.56 -9.73 -22.75
CA LEU A 202 -24.21 -11.03 -22.93
C LEU A 202 -23.24 -12.18 -22.69
N MET A 203 -22.01 -12.11 -23.22
CA MET A 203 -20.97 -13.11 -22.97
C MET A 203 -20.68 -13.26 -21.47
N LEU A 204 -20.62 -12.15 -20.71
CA LEU A 204 -20.46 -12.16 -19.26
C LEU A 204 -21.66 -12.80 -18.53
N ILE A 205 -22.89 -12.44 -18.93
CA ILE A 205 -24.11 -12.96 -18.33
C ILE A 205 -24.19 -14.49 -18.51
N TYR A 206 -23.88 -15.00 -19.71
CA TYR A 206 -23.99 -16.43 -20.03
C TYR A 206 -22.81 -17.28 -19.58
N SER A 207 -21.65 -16.69 -19.32
CA SER A 207 -20.46 -17.42 -18.84
C SER A 207 -20.27 -17.34 -17.32
N GLY A 208 -20.77 -16.29 -16.68
CA GLY A 208 -20.57 -16.04 -15.25
C GLY A 208 -19.12 -15.75 -14.85
N VAL A 209 -18.26 -15.38 -15.79
CA VAL A 209 -16.88 -15.01 -15.50
C VAL A 209 -16.79 -13.56 -15.03
N ARG A 210 -15.68 -13.20 -14.39
CA ARG A 210 -15.40 -11.80 -14.05
C ARG A 210 -15.05 -11.03 -15.32
N ILE A 211 -15.39 -9.73 -15.35
CA ILE A 211 -15.10 -8.88 -16.51
C ILE A 211 -13.60 -8.91 -16.88
N GLY A 212 -12.69 -8.89 -15.91
CA GLY A 212 -11.25 -9.00 -16.18
C GLY A 212 -10.87 -10.35 -16.78
N GLU A 213 -11.49 -11.45 -16.35
CA GLU A 213 -11.23 -12.79 -16.92
C GLU A 213 -11.65 -12.88 -18.38
N LEU A 214 -12.72 -12.18 -18.78
CA LEU A 214 -13.16 -12.15 -20.20
C LEU A 214 -12.31 -11.19 -21.05
N LEU A 215 -11.95 -10.01 -20.51
CA LEU A 215 -11.15 -9.03 -21.27
C LEU A 215 -9.70 -9.46 -21.44
N ASP A 216 -9.17 -10.24 -20.47
CA ASP A 216 -7.81 -10.79 -20.51
C ASP A 216 -7.75 -12.17 -21.22
N LEU A 217 -8.91 -12.66 -21.74
CA LEU A 217 -8.99 -13.95 -22.41
C LEU A 217 -8.23 -13.91 -23.76
N LYS A 218 -7.22 -14.76 -23.89
CA LYS A 218 -6.47 -14.92 -25.10
C LYS A 218 -7.15 -15.90 -26.06
N LYS A 219 -6.96 -15.72 -27.36
CA LYS A 219 -7.49 -16.61 -28.39
C LYS A 219 -6.94 -18.03 -28.26
N GLU A 220 -5.69 -18.20 -27.84
CA GLU A 220 -5.08 -19.51 -27.60
C GLU A 220 -5.80 -20.36 -26.55
N ASP A 221 -6.49 -19.68 -25.59
CA ASP A 221 -7.23 -20.33 -24.52
C ASP A 221 -8.70 -20.61 -24.89
N VAL A 222 -9.13 -20.25 -26.13
CA VAL A 222 -10.50 -20.44 -26.62
C VAL A 222 -10.59 -21.64 -27.54
N HIS A 223 -11.37 -22.64 -27.14
CA HIS A 223 -11.57 -23.91 -27.86
C HIS A 223 -12.96 -23.92 -28.50
N LEU A 224 -13.10 -23.23 -29.65
CA LEU A 224 -14.39 -23.05 -30.33
C LEU A 224 -15.07 -24.36 -30.73
N LYS A 225 -14.28 -25.37 -31.20
CA LYS A 225 -14.82 -26.68 -31.63
C LYS A 225 -15.43 -27.43 -30.44
N GLU A 226 -14.78 -27.40 -29.30
CA GLU A 226 -15.16 -28.07 -28.07
C GLU A 226 -16.13 -27.22 -27.22
N ARG A 227 -16.36 -25.96 -27.62
CA ARG A 227 -17.27 -25.01 -26.98
C ARG A 227 -16.94 -24.71 -25.50
N TYR A 228 -15.68 -24.45 -25.21
CA TYR A 228 -15.23 -23.94 -23.90
C TYR A 228 -14.03 -23.00 -24.07
N PHE A 229 -13.68 -22.31 -23.00
CA PHE A 229 -12.40 -21.58 -22.86
C PHE A 229 -11.81 -21.79 -21.48
N ASP A 230 -10.50 -21.65 -21.39
CA ASP A 230 -9.76 -21.76 -20.14
C ASP A 230 -9.53 -20.38 -19.50
N VAL A 231 -9.90 -20.23 -18.24
CA VAL A 231 -9.48 -19.10 -17.41
C VAL A 231 -8.16 -19.49 -16.76
N VAL A 232 -7.05 -19.08 -17.37
CA VAL A 232 -5.68 -19.44 -16.94
C VAL A 232 -5.14 -18.52 -15.87
N SER A 233 -5.71 -17.33 -15.67
CA SER A 233 -5.33 -16.36 -14.65
C SER A 233 -6.58 -15.78 -13.98
N SER A 234 -6.57 -15.75 -12.66
CA SER A 234 -7.66 -15.15 -11.90
C SER A 234 -7.15 -14.63 -10.55
N LYS A 235 -7.93 -13.73 -9.92
CA LYS A 235 -7.65 -13.14 -8.59
C LYS A 235 -7.42 -14.22 -7.50
N THR A 236 -7.99 -15.39 -7.66
CA THR A 236 -7.88 -16.52 -6.72
C THR A 236 -7.59 -17.81 -7.47
N GLN A 237 -6.91 -18.75 -6.84
CA GLN A 237 -6.58 -20.04 -7.45
C GLN A 237 -7.81 -20.81 -7.88
N ASN A 238 -8.91 -20.72 -7.15
CA ASN A 238 -10.21 -21.32 -7.51
C ASN A 238 -10.89 -20.64 -8.72
N GLY A 239 -10.34 -19.52 -9.20
CA GLY A 239 -10.81 -18.85 -10.41
C GLY A 239 -10.28 -19.51 -11.69
N ILE A 240 -9.18 -20.29 -11.63
CA ILE A 240 -8.62 -21.02 -12.76
C ILE A 240 -9.53 -22.22 -13.03
N ARG A 241 -10.18 -22.21 -14.21
CA ARG A 241 -11.20 -23.21 -14.55
C ARG A 241 -11.52 -23.20 -16.05
N LYS A 242 -12.12 -24.30 -16.51
CA LYS A 242 -12.78 -24.37 -17.82
C LYS A 242 -14.18 -23.80 -17.72
N VAL A 243 -14.55 -22.99 -18.70
CA VAL A 243 -15.85 -22.35 -18.79
C VAL A 243 -16.53 -22.74 -20.10
N PRO A 244 -17.70 -23.38 -20.09
CA PRO A 244 -18.41 -23.72 -21.31
C PRO A 244 -18.95 -22.47 -22.02
N ILE A 245 -18.92 -22.48 -23.35
CA ILE A 245 -19.53 -21.43 -24.18
C ILE A 245 -20.97 -21.83 -24.45
N ALA A 246 -21.92 -21.07 -23.90
CA ALA A 246 -23.33 -21.31 -24.13
C ALA A 246 -23.69 -21.07 -25.60
N GLU A 247 -24.57 -21.91 -26.14
CA GLU A 247 -24.98 -21.91 -27.56
C GLU A 247 -25.46 -20.54 -28.07
N LYS A 248 -26.22 -19.85 -27.25
CA LYS A 248 -26.77 -18.52 -27.57
C LYS A 248 -25.70 -17.46 -27.85
N VAL A 249 -24.59 -17.49 -27.16
CA VAL A 249 -23.50 -16.50 -27.28
C VAL A 249 -22.31 -17.02 -28.07
N TYR A 250 -22.37 -18.28 -28.51
CA TYR A 250 -21.31 -18.87 -29.35
C TYR A 250 -20.99 -18.06 -30.62
N PRO A 251 -22.00 -17.49 -31.35
CA PRO A 251 -21.71 -16.65 -32.53
C PRO A 251 -20.81 -15.44 -32.20
N PHE A 252 -20.95 -14.86 -30.99
CA PHE A 252 -20.11 -13.72 -30.58
C PHE A 252 -18.66 -14.16 -30.37
N TYR A 253 -18.44 -15.28 -29.65
CA TYR A 253 -17.10 -15.85 -29.49
C TYR A 253 -16.44 -16.14 -30.83
N LYS A 254 -17.18 -16.70 -31.79
CA LYS A 254 -16.70 -16.99 -33.12
C LYS A 254 -16.34 -15.71 -33.88
N SER A 255 -17.22 -14.71 -33.89
CA SER A 255 -16.98 -13.43 -34.57
C SER A 255 -15.76 -12.72 -34.02
N TRP A 256 -15.65 -12.59 -32.68
CA TRP A 256 -14.49 -11.99 -32.04
C TRP A 256 -13.19 -12.79 -32.26
N PHE A 257 -13.26 -14.10 -32.37
CA PHE A 257 -12.13 -14.95 -32.65
C PHE A 257 -11.57 -14.74 -34.06
N GLU A 258 -12.46 -14.58 -35.06
CA GLU A 258 -12.12 -14.47 -36.48
C GLU A 258 -11.74 -13.04 -36.91
N ASP A 259 -12.19 -12.02 -36.20
CA ASP A 259 -12.22 -10.61 -36.63
C ASP A 259 -10.86 -9.88 -36.56
N THR A 260 -9.79 -10.45 -35.96
CA THR A 260 -8.54 -9.71 -35.81
C THR A 260 -7.28 -10.53 -35.62
N ASP A 261 -6.13 -9.86 -35.84
CA ASP A 261 -4.79 -10.33 -35.48
C ASP A 261 -4.44 -10.08 -33.99
N SER A 262 -5.41 -9.67 -33.17
CA SER A 262 -5.19 -9.47 -31.72
C SER A 262 -4.94 -10.80 -31.00
N GLU A 263 -4.01 -10.79 -30.05
CA GLU A 263 -3.77 -11.89 -29.11
C GLU A 263 -4.99 -12.15 -28.20
N TYR A 264 -5.72 -11.08 -27.82
CA TYR A 264 -6.91 -11.16 -26.97
C TYR A 264 -8.17 -11.40 -27.79
N LEU A 265 -9.13 -12.12 -27.19
CA LEU A 265 -10.41 -12.38 -27.84
C LEU A 265 -11.20 -11.08 -28.06
N ILE A 266 -11.31 -10.25 -27.00
CA ILE A 266 -12.02 -8.97 -27.04
C ILE A 266 -10.99 -7.83 -27.05
N HIS A 267 -11.11 -6.94 -28.02
CA HIS A 267 -10.23 -5.76 -28.17
C HIS A 267 -11.06 -4.56 -28.63
N ARG A 268 -10.45 -3.39 -28.55
CA ARG A 268 -11.01 -2.17 -29.15
C ARG A 268 -10.60 -2.10 -30.62
N SER A 269 -11.46 -1.55 -31.46
CA SER A 269 -11.23 -1.35 -32.90
C SER A 269 -10.02 -0.48 -33.27
N ASN A 270 -9.33 0.07 -32.29
CA ASN A 270 -8.15 0.92 -32.48
C ASN A 270 -6.86 0.30 -31.90
N GLY A 271 -6.81 -0.99 -31.63
CA GLY A 271 -5.63 -1.69 -31.11
C GLY A 271 -5.61 -1.74 -29.59
#